data_ca495f6b37739b2f2b684c9902205b8d
#
_entry.id   ca495f6b37739b2f2b684c9902205b8d
#
_cell.length_a   1.000
_cell.length_b   1.000
_cell.length_c   1.000
_cell.angle_alpha   90.00
_cell.angle_beta   90.00
_cell.angle_gamma   90.00
#
_symmetry.space_group_name_H-M   'P 1'
#
loop_
_entity.id
_entity.type
_entity.pdbx_description
1 polymer ?
#
loop_
_entity_poly.entity_id
_entity_poly.type
_entity_poly.pdbx_seq_one_letter_code
_entity_poly.pdbx_strand_id
1 'polypeptide(L)'
;MMNTIIAPVRTLALLWAMSLTLLAQAESSVQIDQYEEGTHYVELPVPIKTKNPAKVEVTEYFSYGCNHCYAFDPLINAWESELADDVEFSRTPAIWNTTYKLFAQTHYTAQALKVGEKIHAPLFDAIHRERRRLNDPKLMAEFFGEHGVEPEDFARTFSSFGVRASMQQAEARGRAYRSSGVPALIVNGKYRIEGGMAGGNTEMIRVANFLIEKERKLIASKS
;
A
#
# COMPACT_ATOMS: atom_id res chain seq x y z
N MET A 1 77.09 -7.11 -53.81
CA MET A 1 75.69 -6.70 -54.16
C MET A 1 74.81 -7.54 -53.30
N MET A 2 74.29 -6.92 -52.26
CA MET A 2 73.49 -7.56 -51.20
C MET A 2 72.07 -7.00 -51.27
N ASN A 3 71.11 -7.84 -51.70
CA ASN A 3 69.69 -7.47 -51.76
C ASN A 3 69.04 -7.95 -50.44
N THR A 4 68.61 -7.02 -49.62
CA THR A 4 67.87 -7.25 -48.39
C THR A 4 66.38 -7.25 -48.72
N ILE A 5 65.71 -8.42 -48.57
CA ILE A 5 64.28 -8.55 -48.73
C ILE A 5 63.61 -8.25 -47.35
N ILE A 6 62.90 -7.15 -47.27
CA ILE A 6 62.05 -6.79 -46.10
C ILE A 6 60.63 -7.28 -46.43
N ALA A 7 60.15 -8.30 -45.76
CA ALA A 7 58.77 -8.80 -45.80
C ALA A 7 57.88 -8.03 -44.83
N PRO A 8 56.61 -7.81 -45.14
CA PRO A 8 55.70 -6.93 -44.36
C PRO A 8 55.06 -7.63 -43.18
N VAL A 9 55.42 -7.20 -41.99
CA VAL A 9 54.82 -7.65 -40.68
C VAL A 9 53.53 -6.92 -40.36
N ARG A 10 52.82 -6.37 -41.33
CA ARG A 10 51.67 -5.49 -41.07
C ARG A 10 50.28 -6.11 -41.18
N THR A 11 50.12 -7.37 -41.51
CA THR A 11 48.81 -8.00 -41.75
C THR A 11 48.34 -8.94 -40.65
N LEU A 12 49.10 -9.25 -39.62
CA LEU A 12 48.66 -10.13 -38.52
C LEU A 12 48.05 -9.41 -37.31
N ALA A 13 48.22 -8.08 -37.15
CA ALA A 13 47.75 -7.34 -36.01
C ALA A 13 46.25 -6.90 -36.13
N LEU A 14 45.65 -6.96 -37.31
CA LEU A 14 44.25 -6.55 -37.52
C LEU A 14 43.22 -7.66 -37.28
N LEU A 15 43.62 -8.88 -37.29
CA LEU A 15 42.73 -10.05 -37.04
C LEU A 15 42.55 -10.38 -35.54
N TRP A 16 43.41 -9.88 -34.68
CA TRP A 16 43.33 -10.11 -33.22
C TRP A 16 42.46 -9.04 -32.47
N ALA A 17 42.24 -7.89 -33.07
CA ALA A 17 41.40 -6.84 -32.47
C ALA A 17 39.90 -7.05 -32.69
N MET A 18 39.50 -7.93 -33.62
CA MET A 18 38.09 -8.16 -33.96
C MET A 18 37.45 -9.32 -33.16
N SER A 19 38.24 -10.10 -32.43
CA SER A 19 37.75 -11.23 -31.60
C SER A 19 37.45 -10.88 -30.15
N LEU A 20 37.83 -9.68 -29.67
CA LEU A 20 37.56 -9.25 -28.30
C LEU A 20 36.22 -8.48 -28.09
N THR A 21 35.50 -8.17 -29.14
CA THR A 21 34.23 -7.37 -29.06
C THR A 21 32.98 -8.23 -28.99
N LEU A 22 33.04 -9.55 -29.03
CA LEU A 22 31.87 -10.43 -29.01
C LEU A 22 31.55 -11.05 -27.62
N LEU A 23 32.34 -10.75 -26.59
CA LEU A 23 32.11 -11.33 -25.24
C LEU A 23 31.42 -10.35 -24.24
N ALA A 24 30.97 -9.18 -24.71
CA ALA A 24 30.39 -8.16 -23.83
C ALA A 24 28.86 -8.06 -23.87
N GLN A 25 28.14 -9.08 -24.32
CA GLN A 25 26.67 -9.03 -24.42
C GLN A 25 26.01 -10.33 -23.95
N ALA A 26 26.19 -10.72 -22.75
CA ALA A 26 25.33 -11.71 -22.08
C ALA A 26 25.41 -11.60 -20.55
N GLU A 27 25.45 -10.40 -20.01
CA GLU A 27 24.96 -10.22 -18.65
C GLU A 27 23.46 -9.90 -18.73
N SER A 28 22.66 -10.92 -19.05
CA SER A 28 21.28 -10.97 -18.58
C SER A 28 21.38 -11.01 -17.07
N SER A 29 21.34 -9.83 -16.43
CA SER A 29 21.11 -9.74 -15.02
C SER A 29 19.80 -10.49 -14.77
N VAL A 30 19.87 -11.70 -14.25
CA VAL A 30 18.76 -12.34 -13.56
C VAL A 30 18.46 -11.37 -12.42
N GLN A 31 17.52 -10.48 -12.65
CA GLN A 31 16.99 -9.60 -11.62
C GLN A 31 16.20 -10.54 -10.72
N ILE A 32 16.87 -11.08 -9.70
CA ILE A 32 16.19 -11.80 -8.63
C ILE A 32 15.25 -10.79 -8.04
N ASP A 33 13.95 -10.97 -8.25
CA ASP A 33 12.93 -10.13 -7.63
C ASP A 33 13.20 -10.18 -6.13
N GLN A 34 13.47 -9.01 -5.54
CA GLN A 34 13.81 -8.88 -4.12
C GLN A 34 12.70 -9.47 -3.22
N TYR A 35 11.46 -9.52 -3.73
CA TYR A 35 10.28 -10.05 -3.04
C TYR A 35 9.53 -11.02 -3.94
N GLU A 36 9.09 -12.14 -3.35
CA GLU A 36 8.48 -13.27 -4.05
C GLU A 36 7.02 -13.44 -3.64
N GLU A 37 6.17 -13.75 -4.63
CA GLU A 37 4.79 -14.16 -4.39
C GLU A 37 4.75 -15.46 -3.57
N GLY A 38 3.77 -15.54 -2.66
CA GLY A 38 3.62 -16.67 -1.75
C GLY A 38 4.52 -16.59 -0.52
N THR A 39 5.61 -15.82 -0.57
CA THR A 39 6.53 -15.58 0.55
C THR A 39 6.29 -14.24 1.21
N HIS A 40 6.36 -13.14 0.45
CA HIS A 40 6.30 -11.78 0.96
C HIS A 40 4.96 -11.07 0.70
N TYR A 41 4.24 -11.50 -0.31
CA TYR A 41 2.90 -11.03 -0.68
C TYR A 41 2.11 -12.13 -1.38
N VAL A 42 0.80 -11.92 -1.55
CA VAL A 42 -0.08 -12.84 -2.29
C VAL A 42 -0.77 -12.06 -3.40
N GLU A 43 -0.83 -12.62 -4.60
CA GLU A 43 -1.69 -12.12 -5.66
C GLU A 43 -3.14 -12.52 -5.40
N LEU A 44 -4.07 -11.57 -5.48
CA LEU A 44 -5.49 -11.83 -5.31
C LEU A 44 -6.02 -12.61 -6.52
N PRO A 45 -6.81 -13.66 -6.31
CA PRO A 45 -7.31 -14.51 -7.42
C PRO A 45 -8.23 -13.75 -8.37
N VAL A 46 -8.83 -12.66 -7.91
CA VAL A 46 -9.63 -11.74 -8.71
C VAL A 46 -9.21 -10.32 -8.37
N PRO A 47 -8.60 -9.59 -9.31
CA PRO A 47 -8.24 -8.19 -9.09
C PRO A 47 -9.46 -7.33 -8.77
N ILE A 48 -9.28 -6.41 -7.83
CA ILE A 48 -10.30 -5.43 -7.46
C ILE A 48 -10.10 -4.18 -8.31
N LYS A 49 -11.18 -3.70 -8.91
CA LYS A 49 -11.12 -2.51 -9.76
C LYS A 49 -10.67 -1.29 -8.94
N THR A 50 -9.63 -0.61 -9.41
CA THR A 50 -9.15 0.67 -8.88
C THR A 50 -10.03 1.83 -9.35
N LYS A 51 -9.99 2.96 -8.65
CA LYS A 51 -10.74 4.17 -9.01
C LYS A 51 -10.15 4.84 -10.25
N ASN A 52 -8.82 4.94 -10.29
CA ASN A 52 -8.10 5.55 -11.40
C ASN A 52 -7.07 4.56 -11.98
N PRO A 53 -7.29 4.02 -13.18
CA PRO A 53 -6.37 3.06 -13.79
C PRO A 53 -5.03 3.68 -14.24
N ALA A 54 -4.90 5.02 -14.27
CA ALA A 54 -3.66 5.72 -14.59
C ALA A 54 -2.73 5.88 -13.37
N LYS A 55 -3.19 5.55 -12.18
CA LYS A 55 -2.43 5.62 -10.93
C LYS A 55 -2.34 4.26 -10.26
N VAL A 56 -1.33 4.08 -9.42
CA VAL A 56 -1.24 2.92 -8.53
C VAL A 56 -2.03 3.22 -7.25
N GLU A 57 -3.07 2.44 -6.98
CA GLU A 57 -3.84 2.55 -5.72
C GLU A 57 -3.21 1.67 -4.64
N VAL A 58 -2.94 2.23 -3.46
CA VAL A 58 -2.58 1.46 -2.27
C VAL A 58 -3.63 1.68 -1.20
N THR A 59 -4.18 0.59 -0.69
CA THR A 59 -5.20 0.64 0.37
C THR A 59 -4.69 -0.05 1.63
N GLU A 60 -4.70 0.67 2.74
CA GLU A 60 -4.55 0.06 4.05
C GLU A 60 -5.88 -0.54 4.50
N TYR A 61 -5.90 -1.84 4.76
CA TYR A 61 -6.99 -2.53 5.45
C TYR A 61 -6.70 -2.56 6.94
N PHE A 62 -7.51 -1.89 7.76
CA PHE A 62 -7.18 -1.58 9.15
C PHE A 62 -8.37 -1.64 10.10
N SER A 63 -8.15 -1.46 11.38
CA SER A 63 -9.20 -1.15 12.37
C SER A 63 -8.63 -0.31 13.50
N TYR A 64 -9.39 0.67 13.97
CA TYR A 64 -9.04 1.40 15.20
C TYR A 64 -8.95 0.50 16.45
N GLY A 65 -9.62 -0.65 16.47
CA GLY A 65 -9.54 -1.62 17.57
C GLY A 65 -8.33 -2.56 17.51
N CYS A 66 -7.43 -2.40 16.54
CA CYS A 66 -6.29 -3.29 16.34
C CYS A 66 -4.98 -2.68 16.86
N ASN A 67 -4.33 -3.31 17.85
CA ASN A 67 -3.04 -2.87 18.39
C ASN A 67 -1.93 -2.83 17.32
N HIS A 68 -1.94 -3.79 16.38
CA HIS A 68 -0.95 -3.82 15.30
C HIS A 68 -1.16 -2.68 14.31
N CYS A 69 -2.41 -2.28 14.04
CA CYS A 69 -2.71 -1.11 13.22
C CYS A 69 -2.25 0.18 13.93
N TYR A 70 -2.51 0.32 15.23
CA TYR A 70 -1.99 1.43 16.02
C TYR A 70 -0.47 1.54 15.98
N ALA A 71 0.25 0.40 16.10
CA ALA A 71 1.70 0.38 15.99
C ALA A 71 2.21 0.65 14.57
N PHE A 72 1.40 0.39 13.54
CA PHE A 72 1.73 0.65 12.14
C PHE A 72 1.43 2.09 11.72
N ASP A 73 0.45 2.75 12.34
CA ASP A 73 -0.06 4.06 11.94
C ASP A 73 1.02 5.16 11.78
N PRO A 74 2.00 5.35 12.68
CA PRO A 74 3.04 6.34 12.49
C PRO A 74 3.93 6.06 11.26
N LEU A 75 4.18 4.79 10.95
CA LEU A 75 5.02 4.38 9.83
C LEU A 75 4.29 4.59 8.49
N ILE A 76 3.02 4.20 8.42
CA ILE A 76 2.24 4.33 7.19
C ILE A 76 1.89 5.79 6.89
N ASN A 77 1.65 6.63 7.91
CA ASN A 77 1.41 8.06 7.74
C ASN A 77 2.67 8.78 7.23
N ALA A 78 3.84 8.45 7.78
CA ALA A 78 5.11 9.01 7.29
C ALA A 78 5.35 8.61 5.83
N TRP A 79 5.14 7.34 5.50
CA TRP A 79 5.28 6.85 4.12
C TRP A 79 4.24 7.47 3.17
N GLU A 80 2.98 7.63 3.59
CA GLU A 80 1.93 8.28 2.79
C GLU A 80 2.34 9.70 2.39
N SER A 81 2.97 10.45 3.29
CA SER A 81 3.41 11.83 3.04
C SER A 81 4.55 11.95 2.01
N GLU A 82 5.24 10.85 1.72
CA GLU A 82 6.37 10.78 0.76
C GLU A 82 5.95 10.19 -0.60
N LEU A 83 4.68 9.81 -0.77
CA LEU A 83 4.19 9.21 -2.02
C LEU A 83 4.21 10.23 -3.17
N ALA A 84 4.62 9.75 -4.34
CA ALA A 84 4.54 10.54 -5.56
C ALA A 84 3.09 10.67 -6.05
N ASP A 85 2.82 11.68 -6.88
CA ASP A 85 1.48 12.03 -7.38
C ASP A 85 0.79 10.92 -8.18
N ASP A 86 1.53 9.95 -8.67
CA ASP A 86 1.03 8.79 -9.41
C ASP A 86 0.57 7.62 -8.52
N VAL A 87 0.67 7.77 -7.19
CA VAL A 87 0.19 6.79 -6.21
C VAL A 87 -0.97 7.40 -5.41
N GLU A 88 -2.09 6.68 -5.33
CA GLU A 88 -3.22 7.06 -4.48
C GLU A 88 -3.28 6.16 -3.25
N PHE A 89 -3.16 6.76 -2.06
CA PHE A 89 -3.35 6.05 -0.81
C PHE A 89 -4.79 6.20 -0.29
N SER A 90 -5.30 5.15 0.31
CA SER A 90 -6.62 5.14 0.95
C SER A 90 -6.69 4.14 2.09
N ARG A 91 -7.68 4.30 2.97
CA ARG A 91 -7.95 3.36 4.07
C ARG A 91 -9.31 2.70 3.91
N THR A 92 -9.37 1.40 4.14
CA THR A 92 -10.61 0.62 4.21
C THR A 92 -10.68 -0.04 5.59
N PRO A 93 -11.66 0.29 6.43
CA PRO A 93 -11.77 -0.33 7.74
C PRO A 93 -12.36 -1.75 7.67
N ALA A 94 -11.84 -2.66 8.47
CA ALA A 94 -12.36 -4.02 8.65
C ALA A 94 -13.69 -4.02 9.42
N ILE A 95 -14.60 -4.95 9.03
CA ILE A 95 -15.95 -5.08 9.61
C ILE A 95 -16.18 -6.55 10.01
N TRP A 96 -15.40 -7.05 10.97
CA TRP A 96 -15.46 -8.48 11.35
C TRP A 96 -16.36 -8.79 12.55
N ASN A 97 -16.63 -7.77 13.37
CA ASN A 97 -17.45 -7.88 14.58
C ASN A 97 -18.13 -6.54 14.89
N THR A 98 -18.97 -6.51 15.91
CA THR A 98 -19.74 -5.32 16.31
C THR A 98 -18.85 -4.12 16.63
N THR A 99 -17.74 -4.34 17.35
CA THR A 99 -16.80 -3.26 17.70
C THR A 99 -16.10 -2.71 16.47
N TYR A 100 -15.61 -3.57 15.58
CA TYR A 100 -14.99 -3.15 14.33
C TYR A 100 -15.99 -2.47 13.40
N LYS A 101 -17.26 -2.92 13.40
CA LYS A 101 -18.34 -2.25 12.67
C LYS A 101 -18.55 -0.82 13.16
N LEU A 102 -18.57 -0.60 14.48
CA LEU A 102 -18.68 0.74 15.07
C LEU A 102 -17.50 1.62 14.64
N PHE A 103 -16.28 1.12 14.73
CA PHE A 103 -15.07 1.85 14.32
C PHE A 103 -15.04 2.15 12.82
N ALA A 104 -15.50 1.25 11.99
CA ALA A 104 -15.63 1.48 10.55
C ALA A 104 -16.68 2.57 10.25
N GLN A 105 -17.82 2.56 10.93
CA GLN A 105 -18.84 3.59 10.80
C GLN A 105 -18.30 4.94 11.27
N THR A 106 -17.54 4.97 12.37
CA THR A 106 -16.85 6.17 12.88
C THR A 106 -15.85 6.72 11.86
N HIS A 107 -15.05 5.86 11.23
CA HIS A 107 -14.12 6.27 10.17
C HIS A 107 -14.85 6.99 9.03
N TYR A 108 -15.90 6.39 8.49
CA TYR A 108 -16.66 7.01 7.39
C TYR A 108 -17.44 8.24 7.81
N THR A 109 -17.84 8.34 9.08
CA THR A 109 -18.43 9.55 9.64
C THR A 109 -17.41 10.69 9.65
N ALA A 110 -16.18 10.42 10.11
CA ALA A 110 -15.09 11.40 10.10
C ALA A 110 -14.77 11.87 8.68
N GLN A 111 -14.74 10.94 7.70
CA GLN A 111 -14.54 11.29 6.30
C GLN A 111 -15.67 12.16 5.75
N ALA A 112 -16.93 11.82 6.01
CA ALA A 112 -18.09 12.57 5.55
C ALA A 112 -18.17 13.98 6.15
N LEU A 113 -17.72 14.13 7.40
CA LEU A 113 -17.60 15.42 8.08
C LEU A 113 -16.32 16.20 7.72
N LYS A 114 -15.43 15.62 6.89
CA LYS A 114 -14.13 16.19 6.50
C LYS A 114 -13.19 16.47 7.68
N VAL A 115 -13.30 15.67 8.72
CA VAL A 115 -12.43 15.72 9.90
C VAL A 115 -11.56 14.47 10.06
N GLY A 116 -11.48 13.65 9.00
CA GLY A 116 -10.77 12.36 9.03
C GLY A 116 -9.34 12.48 9.52
N GLU A 117 -8.54 13.37 8.95
CA GLU A 117 -7.15 13.60 9.35
C GLU A 117 -7.03 14.07 10.81
N LYS A 118 -7.93 14.97 11.23
CA LYS A 118 -7.96 15.51 12.59
C LYS A 118 -8.32 14.45 13.64
N ILE A 119 -9.14 13.47 13.27
CA ILE A 119 -9.69 12.45 14.18
C ILE A 119 -8.84 11.17 14.21
N HIS A 120 -8.15 10.83 13.12
CA HIS A 120 -7.53 9.51 12.94
C HIS A 120 -6.53 9.14 14.05
N ALA A 121 -5.46 9.88 14.21
CA ALA A 121 -4.45 9.60 15.22
C ALA A 121 -4.98 9.80 16.66
N PRO A 122 -5.75 10.87 17.00
CA PRO A 122 -6.36 11.01 18.31
C PRO A 122 -7.30 9.85 18.67
N LEU A 123 -8.05 9.27 17.73
CA LEU A 123 -8.92 8.14 17.99
C LEU A 123 -8.13 6.86 18.32
N PHE A 124 -7.05 6.60 17.60
CA PHE A 124 -6.12 5.53 17.94
C PHE A 124 -5.53 5.72 19.33
N ASP A 125 -5.05 6.92 19.66
CA ASP A 125 -4.49 7.25 20.97
C ASP A 125 -5.52 7.07 22.09
N ALA A 126 -6.73 7.58 21.91
CA ALA A 126 -7.80 7.44 22.89
C ALA A 126 -8.11 5.95 23.21
N ILE A 127 -8.13 5.10 22.19
CA ILE A 127 -8.41 3.67 22.37
C ILE A 127 -7.23 2.92 22.98
N HIS A 128 -6.01 3.10 22.46
CA HIS A 128 -4.87 2.23 22.80
C HIS A 128 -4.00 2.77 23.92
N ARG A 129 -3.73 4.08 23.94
CA ARG A 129 -2.90 4.72 24.96
C ARG A 129 -3.70 5.13 26.20
N GLU A 130 -4.85 5.82 25.98
CA GLU A 130 -5.70 6.32 27.06
C GLU A 130 -6.71 5.26 27.56
N ARG A 131 -6.88 4.17 26.82
CA ARG A 131 -7.78 3.06 27.14
C ARG A 131 -9.24 3.51 27.34
N ARG A 132 -9.66 4.52 26.60
CA ARG A 132 -11.05 5.00 26.62
C ARG A 132 -11.99 3.94 26.05
N ARG A 133 -13.12 3.75 26.70
CA ARG A 133 -14.17 2.84 26.22
C ARG A 133 -15.06 3.56 25.18
N LEU A 134 -14.56 3.63 23.95
CA LEU A 134 -15.30 4.22 22.83
C LEU A 134 -16.08 3.13 22.07
N ASN A 135 -16.97 2.44 22.78
CA ASN A 135 -17.63 1.23 22.31
C ASN A 135 -19.12 1.39 22.00
N ASP A 136 -19.63 2.63 22.00
CA ASP A 136 -20.98 2.97 21.55
C ASP A 136 -21.02 4.33 20.83
N PRO A 137 -22.08 4.61 20.03
CA PRO A 137 -22.20 5.85 19.28
C PRO A 137 -22.24 7.13 20.13
N LYS A 138 -22.74 7.09 21.35
CA LYS A 138 -22.81 8.27 22.22
C LYS A 138 -21.41 8.68 22.67
N LEU A 139 -20.61 7.73 23.13
CA LEU A 139 -19.21 7.97 23.52
C LEU A 139 -18.36 8.42 22.33
N MET A 140 -18.65 7.93 21.13
CA MET A 140 -18.03 8.45 19.91
C MET A 140 -18.45 9.90 19.61
N ALA A 141 -19.72 10.25 19.80
CA ALA A 141 -20.18 11.63 19.62
C ALA A 141 -19.50 12.58 20.62
N GLU A 142 -19.35 12.16 21.88
CA GLU A 142 -18.63 12.92 22.91
C GLU A 142 -17.17 13.15 22.50
N PHE A 143 -16.49 12.10 22.04
CA PHE A 143 -15.11 12.18 21.54
C PHE A 143 -15.00 13.14 20.35
N PHE A 144 -15.93 13.10 19.39
CA PHE A 144 -15.94 14.01 18.27
C PHE A 144 -16.21 15.46 18.71
N GLY A 145 -17.03 15.65 19.74
CA GLY A 145 -17.29 16.96 20.38
C GLY A 145 -16.01 17.60 20.94
N GLU A 146 -15.15 16.82 21.59
CA GLU A 146 -13.83 17.26 22.06
C GLU A 146 -12.93 17.77 20.91
N HIS A 147 -13.24 17.35 19.67
CA HIS A 147 -12.52 17.74 18.46
C HIS A 147 -13.27 18.77 17.59
N GLY A 148 -14.34 19.38 18.15
CA GLY A 148 -15.07 20.47 17.50
C GLY A 148 -16.12 20.05 16.49
N VAL A 149 -16.68 18.85 16.62
CA VAL A 149 -17.83 18.38 15.85
C VAL A 149 -19.09 18.47 16.71
N GLU A 150 -20.10 19.18 16.24
CA GLU A 150 -21.36 19.28 16.97
C GLU A 150 -22.06 17.92 17.08
N PRO A 151 -22.65 17.57 18.26
CA PRO A 151 -23.28 16.26 18.47
C PRO A 151 -24.39 15.93 17.47
N GLU A 152 -25.16 16.92 17.05
CA GLU A 152 -26.24 16.79 16.07
C GLU A 152 -25.68 16.45 14.68
N ASP A 153 -24.55 17.07 14.30
CA ASP A 153 -23.87 16.81 13.02
C ASP A 153 -23.28 15.41 13.00
N PHE A 154 -22.66 14.99 14.11
CA PHE A 154 -22.20 13.62 14.26
C PHE A 154 -23.35 12.63 14.12
N ALA A 155 -24.41 12.76 14.90
CA ALA A 155 -25.53 11.82 14.93
C ALA A 155 -26.22 11.69 13.56
N ARG A 156 -26.45 12.83 12.90
CA ARG A 156 -27.04 12.89 11.56
C ARG A 156 -26.16 12.20 10.54
N THR A 157 -24.85 12.47 10.56
CA THR A 157 -23.90 11.92 9.60
C THR A 157 -23.66 10.43 9.85
N PHE A 158 -23.49 10.03 11.11
CA PHE A 158 -23.28 8.65 11.52
C PHE A 158 -24.38 7.71 11.04
N SER A 159 -25.63 8.17 11.06
CA SER A 159 -26.80 7.42 10.58
C SER A 159 -27.16 7.67 9.11
N SER A 160 -26.35 8.43 8.37
CA SER A 160 -26.64 8.82 6.99
C SER A 160 -26.61 7.66 6.00
N PHE A 161 -27.29 7.83 4.88
CA PHE A 161 -27.22 6.88 3.76
C PHE A 161 -25.80 6.76 3.21
N GLY A 162 -25.07 7.88 3.08
CA GLY A 162 -23.70 7.90 2.57
C GLY A 162 -22.75 7.03 3.40
N VAL A 163 -22.80 7.18 4.74
CA VAL A 163 -21.99 6.34 5.65
C VAL A 163 -22.36 4.87 5.52
N ARG A 164 -23.67 4.54 5.47
CA ARG A 164 -24.09 3.14 5.27
C ARG A 164 -23.61 2.56 3.94
N ALA A 165 -23.67 3.32 2.86
CA ALA A 165 -23.18 2.88 1.54
C ALA A 165 -21.66 2.63 1.57
N SER A 166 -20.89 3.52 2.21
CA SER A 166 -19.45 3.33 2.41
C SER A 166 -19.12 2.07 3.23
N MET A 167 -19.92 1.79 4.27
CA MET A 167 -19.81 0.57 5.06
C MET A 167 -20.04 -0.70 4.22
N GLN A 168 -21.05 -0.70 3.36
CA GLN A 168 -21.33 -1.83 2.46
C GLN A 168 -20.18 -2.05 1.46
N GLN A 169 -19.62 -0.98 0.91
CA GLN A 169 -18.46 -1.05 0.02
C GLN A 169 -17.22 -1.58 0.75
N ALA A 170 -16.95 -1.10 1.97
CA ALA A 170 -15.84 -1.58 2.78
C ALA A 170 -15.96 -3.08 3.10
N GLU A 171 -17.15 -3.52 3.44
CA GLU A 171 -17.41 -4.94 3.70
C GLU A 171 -17.20 -5.81 2.45
N ALA A 172 -17.66 -5.35 1.29
CA ALA A 172 -17.41 -6.03 0.01
C ALA A 172 -15.91 -6.09 -0.34
N ARG A 173 -15.19 -4.97 -0.18
CA ARG A 173 -13.74 -4.91 -0.38
C ARG A 173 -13.00 -5.82 0.60
N GLY A 174 -13.34 -5.77 1.89
CA GLY A 174 -12.73 -6.62 2.93
C GLY A 174 -12.86 -8.12 2.62
N ARG A 175 -14.02 -8.55 2.09
CA ARG A 175 -14.18 -9.94 1.61
C ARG A 175 -13.28 -10.24 0.42
N ALA A 176 -13.15 -9.29 -0.52
CA ALA A 176 -12.33 -9.47 -1.72
C ALA A 176 -10.82 -9.48 -1.42
N TYR A 177 -10.37 -8.77 -0.38
CA TYR A 177 -8.98 -8.78 0.06
C TYR A 177 -8.52 -10.15 0.59
N ARG A 178 -9.44 -10.98 1.05
CA ARG A 178 -9.12 -12.31 1.64
C ARG A 178 -8.04 -12.23 2.72
N SER A 179 -7.99 -11.10 3.44
CA SER A 179 -7.03 -10.92 4.51
C SER A 179 -7.43 -11.69 5.75
N SER A 180 -6.47 -12.35 6.38
CA SER A 180 -6.63 -13.07 7.64
C SER A 180 -6.49 -12.17 8.87
N GLY A 181 -5.94 -10.97 8.68
CA GLY A 181 -5.65 -10.01 9.74
C GLY A 181 -5.59 -8.57 9.25
N VAL A 182 -5.42 -7.66 10.20
CA VAL A 182 -5.09 -6.24 9.98
C VAL A 182 -3.91 -5.86 10.87
N PRO A 183 -3.00 -4.95 10.40
CA PRO A 183 -3.06 -4.25 9.12
C PRO A 183 -2.70 -5.16 7.95
N ALA A 184 -3.25 -4.84 6.77
CA ALA A 184 -2.79 -5.36 5.51
C ALA A 184 -2.73 -4.23 4.47
N LEU A 185 -1.80 -4.30 3.51
CA LEU A 185 -1.74 -3.39 2.38
C LEU A 185 -2.22 -4.11 1.12
N ILE A 186 -3.05 -3.43 0.34
CA ILE A 186 -3.54 -3.90 -0.95
C ILE A 186 -3.00 -2.98 -2.03
N VAL A 187 -2.11 -3.48 -2.87
CA VAL A 187 -1.50 -2.69 -3.95
C VAL A 187 -2.24 -2.96 -5.26
N ASN A 188 -2.72 -1.89 -5.86
CA ASN A 188 -3.41 -1.83 -7.15
C ASN A 188 -4.59 -2.81 -7.28
N GLY A 189 -5.25 -3.13 -6.15
CA GLY A 189 -6.32 -4.13 -6.09
C GLY A 189 -5.90 -5.55 -6.46
N LYS A 190 -4.60 -5.83 -6.57
CA LYS A 190 -4.06 -7.11 -7.04
C LYS A 190 -3.27 -7.86 -5.98
N TYR A 191 -2.46 -7.16 -5.22
CA TYR A 191 -1.51 -7.78 -4.29
C TYR A 191 -1.89 -7.46 -2.86
N ARG A 192 -1.87 -8.48 -2.00
CA ARG A 192 -2.05 -8.34 -0.56
C ARG A 192 -0.74 -8.59 0.16
N ILE A 193 -0.41 -7.70 1.08
CA ILE A 193 0.76 -7.76 1.95
C ILE A 193 0.28 -7.78 3.39
N GLU A 194 0.72 -8.75 4.17
CA GLU A 194 0.43 -8.87 5.61
C GLU A 194 1.74 -8.93 6.39
N GLY A 195 1.77 -8.36 7.60
CA GLY A 195 3.00 -8.25 8.40
C GLY A 195 3.69 -9.58 8.69
N GLY A 196 2.91 -10.65 8.89
CA GLY A 196 3.46 -11.99 9.16
C GLY A 196 4.23 -12.58 8.00
N MET A 197 3.80 -12.31 6.75
CA MET A 197 4.49 -12.81 5.55
C MET A 197 5.59 -11.85 5.08
N ALA A 198 5.40 -10.56 5.23
CA ALA A 198 6.40 -9.57 4.83
C ALA A 198 7.63 -9.54 5.76
N GLY A 199 7.49 -10.00 7.02
CA GLY A 199 8.55 -9.89 8.01
C GLY A 199 8.44 -8.68 8.93
N GLY A 200 7.25 -8.06 9.02
CA GLY A 200 6.94 -6.95 9.92
C GLY A 200 6.52 -5.66 9.21
N ASN A 201 6.18 -4.64 10.00
CA ASN A 201 5.59 -3.39 9.51
C ASN A 201 6.48 -2.64 8.51
N THR A 202 7.78 -2.52 8.79
CA THR A 202 8.73 -1.84 7.88
C THR A 202 8.86 -2.60 6.56
N GLU A 203 8.89 -3.92 6.61
CA GLU A 203 8.97 -4.75 5.40
C GLU A 203 7.68 -4.68 4.58
N MET A 204 6.50 -4.55 5.20
CA MET A 204 5.25 -4.31 4.45
C MET A 204 5.36 -3.08 3.54
N ILE A 205 5.96 -1.99 4.03
CA ILE A 205 6.18 -0.76 3.25
C ILE A 205 7.18 -1.01 2.12
N ARG A 206 8.26 -1.74 2.37
CA ARG A 206 9.26 -2.06 1.33
C ARG A 206 8.67 -2.94 0.22
N VAL A 207 7.90 -3.96 0.61
CA VAL A 207 7.16 -4.80 -0.36
C VAL A 207 6.14 -3.97 -1.14
N ALA A 208 5.43 -3.03 -0.50
CA ALA A 208 4.51 -2.13 -1.18
C ALA A 208 5.23 -1.26 -2.22
N ASN A 209 6.38 -0.68 -1.88
CA ASN A 209 7.20 0.09 -2.82
C ASN A 209 7.64 -0.75 -4.03
N PHE A 210 8.10 -1.97 -3.80
CA PHE A 210 8.45 -2.91 -4.88
C PHE A 210 7.25 -3.18 -5.81
N LEU A 211 6.07 -3.41 -5.25
CA LEU A 211 4.86 -3.68 -6.03
C LEU A 211 4.33 -2.43 -6.74
N ILE A 212 4.50 -1.24 -6.18
CA ILE A 212 4.21 0.03 -6.84
C ILE A 212 5.08 0.17 -8.10
N GLU A 213 6.38 -0.06 -8.00
CA GLU A 213 7.29 0.00 -9.15
C GLU A 213 6.93 -1.06 -10.23
N LYS A 214 6.53 -2.26 -9.80
CA LYS A 214 6.04 -3.30 -10.71
C LYS A 214 4.80 -2.83 -11.48
N GLU A 215 3.82 -2.23 -10.80
CA GLU A 215 2.59 -1.73 -11.43
C GLU A 215 2.83 -0.50 -12.31
N ARG A 216 3.75 0.41 -11.93
CA ARG A 216 4.18 1.54 -12.78
C ARG A 216 4.67 1.08 -14.16
N LYS A 217 5.55 0.06 -14.18
CA LYS A 217 6.05 -0.54 -15.42
C LYS A 217 4.91 -1.13 -16.27
N LEU A 218 3.94 -1.79 -15.64
CA LEU A 218 2.78 -2.38 -16.31
C LEU A 218 1.82 -1.32 -16.87
N ILE A 219 1.62 -0.21 -16.17
CA ILE A 219 0.79 0.91 -16.64
C ILE A 219 1.48 1.58 -17.84
N ALA A 220 2.77 1.89 -17.73
CA ALA A 220 3.54 2.51 -18.81
C ALA A 220 3.60 1.66 -20.08
N SER A 221 3.60 0.33 -19.98
CA SER A 221 3.61 -0.57 -21.12
C SER A 221 2.28 -0.66 -21.89
N LYS A 222 1.19 -0.12 -21.32
CA LYS A 222 -0.17 -0.14 -21.91
C LYS A 222 -0.60 1.21 -22.49
N SER A 223 0.20 2.25 -22.24
CA SER A 223 0.00 3.63 -22.75
C SER A 223 0.70 3.81 -24.08
#